data_7b12996a8437b7d838a7b04b8260209a
#
_entry.id   7b12996a8437b7d838a7b04b8260209a
#
_cell.length_a   1.000
_cell.length_b   1.000
_cell.length_c   1.000
_cell.angle_alpha   90.00
_cell.angle_beta   90.00
_cell.angle_gamma   90.00
#
_symmetry.space_group_name_H-M   'P 1'
#
loop_
_entity.id
_entity.type
_entity.pdbx_description
1 polymer ?
#
loop_
_entity_poly.entity_id
_entity_poly.type
_entity_poly.pdbx_seq_one_letter_code
_entity_poly.pdbx_strand_id
1 'polypeptide(L)'
;FGNFDEKFIFDENHQDIRWSNLIQLGDPKQLYDKVRNEAFEFIKNLDEDKDSVFSQYMENAIFKVPTPAVLQNTMDTIEEIFNNPQMVEDKDTKGDLYEYLLSKLATSGKNGQFRTPKHIINMMVELMKPTVEDKIIDPACGTSGFLVSSIEYIKRNFKDILATSPEIYKYFSTSMIHGNDTDATMLGISAMNLLLHDMKTPKLKR
;
A
#
# COMPACT_ATOMS: atom_id res chain seq x y z
N PHE A 1 -1.52 -7.92 -9.49
CA PHE A 1 -2.34 -8.96 -8.91
C PHE A 1 -3.30 -9.43 -10.00
N GLY A 2 -2.96 -10.55 -10.69
CA GLY A 2 -3.91 -11.27 -11.53
C GLY A 2 -5.09 -11.68 -10.64
N ASN A 3 -6.26 -11.85 -11.22
CA ASN A 3 -7.50 -12.28 -10.57
C ASN A 3 -7.24 -13.36 -9.52
N PHE A 4 -6.85 -12.96 -8.31
CA PHE A 4 -6.93 -13.83 -7.16
C PHE A 4 -8.42 -13.95 -6.86
N ASP A 5 -8.99 -15.10 -7.19
CA ASP A 5 -10.31 -15.45 -6.71
C ASP A 5 -10.27 -15.29 -5.18
N GLU A 6 -11.11 -14.44 -4.59
CA GLU A 6 -11.18 -14.21 -3.15
C GLU A 6 -11.21 -15.52 -2.32
N LYS A 7 -11.63 -16.61 -2.93
CA LYS A 7 -11.64 -17.95 -2.34
C LYS A 7 -10.25 -18.50 -2.00
N PHE A 8 -9.19 -18.05 -2.67
CA PHE A 8 -7.83 -18.53 -2.39
C PHE A 8 -7.17 -17.84 -1.20
N ILE A 9 -7.58 -16.61 -0.86
CA ILE A 9 -7.02 -15.88 0.28
C ILE A 9 -7.68 -16.32 1.58
N PHE A 10 -9.01 -16.46 1.57
CA PHE A 10 -9.80 -16.85 2.73
C PHE A 10 -10.29 -18.30 2.56
N ASP A 11 -9.79 -19.20 3.38
CA ASP A 11 -10.28 -20.59 3.47
C ASP A 11 -11.68 -20.65 4.10
N GLU A 12 -12.23 -21.86 4.24
CA GLU A 12 -13.58 -22.05 4.80
C GLU A 12 -13.75 -21.53 6.23
N ASN A 13 -12.66 -21.50 7.01
CA ASN A 13 -12.68 -21.08 8.42
C ASN A 13 -12.53 -19.56 8.58
N HIS A 14 -12.10 -18.84 7.53
CA HIS A 14 -11.81 -17.42 7.57
C HIS A 14 -12.75 -16.57 6.71
N GLN A 15 -13.89 -17.13 6.26
CA GLN A 15 -14.88 -16.39 5.45
C GLN A 15 -15.54 -15.25 6.22
N ASP A 16 -15.70 -15.39 7.51
CA ASP A 16 -16.36 -14.44 8.41
C ASP A 16 -15.54 -13.18 8.71
N ILE A 17 -14.22 -13.21 8.46
CA ILE A 17 -13.34 -12.04 8.56
C ILE A 17 -13.11 -11.32 7.23
N ARG A 18 -13.81 -11.70 6.16
CA ARG A 18 -13.80 -10.96 4.90
C ARG A 18 -14.42 -9.58 5.08
N TRP A 19 -13.89 -8.60 4.34
CA TRP A 19 -14.40 -7.23 4.36
C TRP A 19 -15.93 -7.17 4.21
N SER A 20 -16.48 -7.88 3.21
CA SER A 20 -17.91 -7.92 2.93
C SER A 20 -18.76 -8.44 4.10
N ASN A 21 -18.20 -9.27 4.98
CA ASN A 21 -18.88 -9.79 6.15
C ASN A 21 -18.66 -8.89 7.38
N LEU A 22 -17.45 -8.34 7.51
CA LEU A 22 -17.11 -7.41 8.60
C LEU A 22 -17.96 -6.14 8.56
N ILE A 23 -18.15 -5.53 7.39
CA ILE A 23 -18.98 -4.31 7.25
C ILE A 23 -20.47 -4.53 7.57
N GLN A 24 -20.93 -5.78 7.58
CA GLN A 24 -22.32 -6.12 7.93
C GLN A 24 -22.52 -6.30 9.44
N LEU A 25 -21.45 -6.28 10.24
CA LEU A 25 -21.55 -6.38 11.70
C LEU A 25 -22.11 -5.06 12.25
N GLY A 26 -23.34 -5.13 12.77
CA GLY A 26 -24.05 -3.94 13.27
C GLY A 26 -23.57 -3.45 14.64
N ASP A 27 -22.78 -4.24 15.38
CA ASP A 27 -22.22 -3.87 16.68
C ASP A 27 -20.76 -3.45 16.53
N PRO A 28 -20.42 -2.16 16.75
CA PRO A 28 -19.05 -1.66 16.67
C PRO A 28 -18.05 -2.38 17.58
N LYS A 29 -18.50 -2.88 18.75
CA LYS A 29 -17.61 -3.60 19.65
C LYS A 29 -17.30 -5.00 19.12
N GLN A 30 -18.29 -5.71 18.63
CA GLN A 30 -18.10 -7.02 17.99
C GLN A 30 -17.19 -6.91 16.75
N LEU A 31 -17.41 -5.90 15.93
CA LEU A 31 -16.55 -5.60 14.77
C LEU A 31 -15.10 -5.37 15.22
N TYR A 32 -14.90 -4.54 16.23
CA TYR A 32 -13.57 -4.21 16.74
C TYR A 32 -12.82 -5.44 17.26
N ASP A 33 -13.50 -6.25 18.07
CA ASP A 33 -12.90 -7.45 18.66
C ASP A 33 -12.55 -8.46 17.55
N LYS A 34 -13.42 -8.64 16.56
CA LYS A 34 -13.19 -9.54 15.43
C LYS A 34 -12.05 -9.06 14.52
N VAL A 35 -12.02 -7.79 14.18
CA VAL A 35 -10.93 -7.23 13.37
C VAL A 35 -9.60 -7.34 14.11
N ARG A 36 -9.56 -6.99 15.40
CA ARG A 36 -8.34 -6.99 16.20
C ARG A 36 -7.77 -8.39 16.42
N ASN A 37 -8.63 -9.35 16.78
CA ASN A 37 -8.18 -10.65 17.28
C ASN A 37 -8.11 -11.71 16.17
N GLU A 38 -8.86 -11.54 15.09
CA GLU A 38 -8.95 -12.54 14.02
C GLU A 38 -8.41 -11.98 12.70
N ALA A 39 -9.04 -10.95 12.12
CA ALA A 39 -8.67 -10.44 10.81
C ALA A 39 -7.23 -9.88 10.78
N PHE A 40 -6.83 -9.11 11.80
CA PHE A 40 -5.48 -8.55 11.87
C PHE A 40 -4.41 -9.63 12.03
N GLU A 41 -4.64 -10.63 12.86
CA GLU A 41 -3.72 -11.76 13.03
C GLU A 41 -3.67 -12.64 11.77
N PHE A 42 -4.80 -12.85 11.09
CA PHE A 42 -4.84 -13.53 9.80
C PHE A 42 -3.98 -12.80 8.77
N ILE A 43 -4.15 -11.47 8.63
CA ILE A 43 -3.38 -10.65 7.68
C ILE A 43 -1.89 -10.71 8.01
N LYS A 44 -1.48 -10.66 9.28
CA LYS A 44 -0.06 -10.77 9.69
C LYS A 44 0.60 -12.05 9.20
N ASN A 45 -0.15 -13.12 9.12
CA ASN A 45 0.34 -14.45 8.74
C ASN A 45 -0.06 -14.85 7.30
N LEU A 46 -0.53 -13.91 6.49
CA LEU A 46 -1.06 -14.17 5.15
C LEU A 46 0.02 -14.68 4.18
N ASP A 47 1.24 -14.19 4.31
CA ASP A 47 2.36 -14.61 3.47
C ASP A 47 3.18 -15.69 4.20
N GLU A 48 3.25 -16.87 3.58
CA GLU A 48 4.03 -18.01 4.11
C GLU A 48 5.54 -17.77 4.00
N ASP A 49 5.97 -16.91 3.06
CA ASP A 49 7.37 -16.53 2.91
C ASP A 49 7.75 -15.48 3.96
N LYS A 50 8.39 -15.95 5.04
CA LYS A 50 8.86 -15.08 6.14
C LYS A 50 9.95 -14.10 5.72
N ASP A 51 10.63 -14.36 4.62
CA ASP A 51 11.64 -13.47 4.05
C ASP A 51 11.04 -12.42 3.11
N SER A 52 9.74 -12.49 2.84
CA SER A 52 9.04 -11.50 2.04
C SER A 52 9.05 -10.13 2.71
N VAL A 53 9.02 -9.08 1.91
CA VAL A 53 8.93 -7.69 2.42
C VAL A 53 7.67 -7.49 3.26
N PHE A 54 6.55 -8.10 2.84
CA PHE A 54 5.30 -8.05 3.59
C PHE A 54 5.46 -8.66 4.98
N SER A 55 5.96 -9.90 5.07
CA SER A 55 6.14 -10.62 6.34
C SER A 55 7.09 -9.86 7.28
N GLN A 56 8.22 -9.36 6.79
CA GLN A 56 9.19 -8.60 7.59
C GLN A 56 8.58 -7.36 8.26
N TYR A 57 7.71 -6.62 7.54
CA TYR A 57 7.07 -5.43 8.10
C TYR A 57 5.81 -5.75 8.93
N MET A 58 5.13 -6.87 8.63
CA MET A 58 3.95 -7.30 9.39
C MET A 58 4.28 -8.04 10.68
N GLU A 59 5.45 -8.68 10.80
CA GLU A 59 5.85 -9.46 11.97
C GLU A 59 5.69 -8.68 13.28
N ASN A 60 6.14 -7.43 13.30
CA ASN A 60 6.08 -6.56 14.47
C ASN A 60 4.91 -5.55 14.43
N ALA A 61 3.97 -5.73 13.52
CA ALA A 61 2.81 -4.85 13.43
C ALA A 61 1.90 -5.01 14.65
N ILE A 62 1.41 -3.88 15.17
CA ILE A 62 0.53 -3.80 16.32
C ILE A 62 -0.76 -3.11 15.90
N PHE A 63 -1.90 -3.69 16.25
CA PHE A 63 -3.19 -3.09 16.05
C PHE A 63 -3.35 -1.85 16.96
N LYS A 64 -3.31 -0.65 16.34
CA LYS A 64 -3.30 0.64 17.08
C LYS A 64 -4.60 1.43 16.98
N VAL A 65 -5.66 0.87 16.41
CA VAL A 65 -6.96 1.57 16.37
C VAL A 65 -7.48 1.74 17.80
N PRO A 66 -7.72 2.97 18.26
CA PRO A 66 -7.91 3.21 19.70
C PRO A 66 -9.28 2.78 20.23
N THR A 67 -10.33 2.86 19.40
CA THR A 67 -11.70 2.58 19.85
C THR A 67 -12.55 1.92 18.75
N PRO A 68 -13.60 1.18 19.11
CA PRO A 68 -14.57 0.62 18.16
C PRO A 68 -15.18 1.68 17.22
N ALA A 69 -15.53 2.84 17.73
CA ALA A 69 -16.11 3.92 16.94
C ALA A 69 -15.16 4.46 15.87
N VAL A 70 -13.86 4.57 16.18
CA VAL A 70 -12.84 4.97 15.20
C VAL A 70 -12.69 3.92 14.11
N LEU A 71 -12.69 2.64 14.46
CA LEU A 71 -12.63 1.56 13.48
C LEU A 71 -13.84 1.61 12.54
N GLN A 72 -15.05 1.68 13.11
CA GLN A 72 -16.29 1.75 12.34
C GLN A 72 -16.28 2.92 11.35
N ASN A 73 -16.02 4.14 11.82
CA ASN A 73 -15.96 5.32 10.97
C ASN A 73 -14.90 5.21 9.86
N THR A 74 -13.77 4.57 10.15
CA THR A 74 -12.71 4.34 9.15
C THR A 74 -13.18 3.36 8.08
N MET A 75 -13.82 2.27 8.48
CA MET A 75 -14.34 1.27 7.53
C MET A 75 -15.47 1.85 6.69
N ASP A 76 -16.38 2.62 7.27
CA ASP A 76 -17.47 3.29 6.55
C ASP A 76 -16.92 4.28 5.51
N THR A 77 -15.89 5.06 5.88
CA THR A 77 -15.22 5.97 4.94
C THR A 77 -14.54 5.24 3.78
N ILE A 78 -13.89 4.11 4.06
CA ILE A 78 -13.26 3.28 3.04
C ILE A 78 -14.34 2.71 2.10
N GLU A 79 -15.45 2.24 2.64
CA GLU A 79 -16.58 1.71 1.86
C GLU A 79 -17.21 2.77 0.95
N GLU A 80 -17.39 3.99 1.46
CA GLU A 80 -17.86 5.12 0.65
C GLU A 80 -16.93 5.42 -0.54
N ILE A 81 -15.62 5.34 -0.33
CA ILE A 81 -14.62 5.56 -1.38
C ILE A 81 -14.70 4.47 -2.43
N PHE A 82 -14.78 3.20 -2.02
CA PHE A 82 -14.88 2.06 -2.95
C PHE A 82 -16.20 2.06 -3.76
N ASN A 83 -17.27 2.55 -3.17
CA ASN A 83 -18.57 2.64 -3.83
C ASN A 83 -18.73 3.90 -4.71
N ASN A 84 -17.74 4.79 -4.75
CA ASN A 84 -17.78 5.97 -5.59
C ASN A 84 -17.31 5.64 -7.02
N PRO A 85 -18.21 5.67 -8.05
CA PRO A 85 -17.86 5.32 -9.43
C PRO A 85 -16.71 6.18 -10.01
N GLN A 86 -16.58 7.43 -9.57
CA GLN A 86 -15.53 8.34 -10.06
C GLN A 86 -14.13 7.96 -9.57
N MET A 87 -14.03 7.17 -8.51
CA MET A 87 -12.76 6.70 -7.96
C MET A 87 -12.36 5.30 -8.47
N VAL A 88 -13.29 4.55 -9.04
CA VAL A 88 -13.11 3.15 -9.47
C VAL A 88 -12.73 3.02 -10.95
N GLU A 89 -12.89 4.07 -11.75
CA GLU A 89 -12.62 4.02 -13.20
C GLU A 89 -11.13 3.90 -13.57
N ASP A 90 -10.21 4.20 -12.66
CA ASP A 90 -8.77 4.07 -12.91
C ASP A 90 -8.22 2.73 -12.40
N LYS A 91 -7.50 2.01 -13.25
CA LYS A 91 -7.02 0.63 -13.01
C LYS A 91 -6.02 0.46 -11.87
N ASP A 92 -5.58 1.53 -11.25
CA ASP A 92 -4.59 1.53 -10.14
C ASP A 92 -5.22 1.88 -8.77
N THR A 93 -6.50 1.61 -8.62
CA THR A 93 -7.38 2.06 -7.52
C THR A 93 -6.85 1.76 -6.11
N LYS A 94 -6.08 0.68 -5.91
CA LYS A 94 -5.56 0.29 -4.58
C LYS A 94 -4.45 1.20 -4.11
N GLY A 95 -3.50 1.50 -4.99
CA GLY A 95 -2.41 2.43 -4.72
C GLY A 95 -2.93 3.85 -4.52
N ASP A 96 -3.83 4.31 -5.37
CA ASP A 96 -4.44 5.64 -5.28
C ASP A 96 -5.26 5.81 -4.00
N LEU A 97 -6.01 4.78 -3.59
CA LEU A 97 -6.72 4.80 -2.30
C LEU A 97 -5.74 4.93 -1.13
N TYR A 98 -4.66 4.16 -1.14
CA TYR A 98 -3.65 4.22 -0.09
C TYR A 98 -2.99 5.61 -0.02
N GLU A 99 -2.63 6.18 -1.16
CA GLU A 99 -2.12 7.54 -1.27
C GLU A 99 -3.14 8.58 -0.76
N TYR A 100 -4.43 8.41 -1.08
CA TYR A 100 -5.50 9.26 -0.56
C TYR A 100 -5.58 9.19 0.98
N LEU A 101 -5.59 7.98 1.55
CA LEU A 101 -5.59 7.77 3.00
C LEU A 101 -4.37 8.41 3.66
N LEU A 102 -3.17 8.23 3.08
CA LEU A 102 -1.94 8.87 3.54
C LEU A 102 -2.04 10.40 3.49
N SER A 103 -2.67 10.96 2.45
CA SER A 103 -2.88 12.41 2.33
C SER A 103 -3.80 12.95 3.43
N LYS A 104 -4.85 12.22 3.80
CA LYS A 104 -5.75 12.58 4.90
C LYS A 104 -5.08 12.50 6.26
N LEU A 105 -4.28 11.47 6.49
CA LEU A 105 -3.47 11.33 7.71
C LEU A 105 -2.46 12.48 7.83
N ALA A 106 -1.88 12.90 6.72
CA ALA A 106 -0.93 14.02 6.67
C ALA A 106 -1.57 15.36 7.09
N THR A 107 -2.83 15.58 6.76
CA THR A 107 -3.55 16.82 7.14
C THR A 107 -4.03 16.84 8.58
N SER A 108 -4.13 15.67 9.23
CA SER A 108 -4.72 15.54 10.58
C SER A 108 -3.69 15.38 11.70
N GLY A 109 -2.39 15.25 11.44
CA GLY A 109 -1.41 14.89 12.46
C GLY A 109 0.01 15.45 12.27
N LYS A 110 0.83 15.26 13.31
CA LYS A 110 2.21 15.74 13.39
C LYS A 110 3.16 15.16 12.33
N ASN A 111 2.82 14.01 11.73
CA ASN A 111 3.67 13.30 10.78
C ASN A 111 3.42 13.69 9.31
N GLY A 112 2.44 14.54 9.02
CA GLY A 112 2.12 15.01 7.66
C GLY A 112 2.81 16.28 7.24
N GLN A 113 3.47 16.96 8.17
CA GLN A 113 3.98 18.34 8.02
C GLN A 113 5.09 18.48 6.97
N PHE A 114 5.75 17.36 6.59
CA PHE A 114 6.91 17.36 5.70
C PHE A 114 6.69 16.61 4.39
N ARG A 115 5.44 16.27 4.06
CA ARG A 115 5.15 15.57 2.81
C ARG A 115 5.11 16.55 1.65
N THR A 116 5.95 16.31 0.64
CA THR A 116 5.93 17.10 -0.59
C THR A 116 4.60 16.88 -1.33
N PRO A 117 3.90 17.94 -1.76
CA PRO A 117 2.63 17.81 -2.49
C PRO A 117 2.78 17.00 -3.79
N LYS A 118 1.82 16.10 -4.09
CA LYS A 118 1.90 15.17 -5.24
C LYS A 118 2.15 15.87 -6.58
N HIS A 119 1.55 17.05 -6.80
CA HIS A 119 1.76 17.81 -8.05
C HIS A 119 3.20 18.33 -8.21
N ILE A 120 3.89 18.65 -7.12
CA ILE A 120 5.31 19.05 -7.15
C ILE A 120 6.19 17.83 -7.43
N ILE A 121 5.92 16.70 -6.77
CA ILE A 121 6.62 15.43 -7.02
C ILE A 121 6.47 15.04 -8.48
N ASN A 122 5.26 15.04 -9.02
CA ASN A 122 4.99 14.69 -10.40
C ASN A 122 5.73 15.61 -11.39
N MET A 123 5.73 16.92 -11.14
CA MET A 123 6.48 17.87 -11.94
C MET A 123 7.99 17.53 -11.96
N MET A 124 8.57 17.22 -10.80
CA MET A 124 9.99 16.84 -10.72
C MET A 124 10.28 15.54 -11.46
N VAL A 125 9.44 14.54 -11.33
CA VAL A 125 9.59 13.25 -12.02
C VAL A 125 9.45 13.41 -13.53
N GLU A 126 8.49 14.24 -14.02
CA GLU A 126 8.35 14.55 -15.45
C GLU A 126 9.57 15.29 -16.03
N LEU A 127 10.24 16.12 -15.24
CA LEU A 127 11.47 16.79 -15.66
C LEU A 127 12.66 15.84 -15.70
N MET A 128 12.76 14.93 -14.72
CA MET A 128 13.85 13.95 -14.63
C MET A 128 13.74 12.82 -15.63
N LYS A 129 12.53 12.44 -16.04
CA LYS A 129 12.22 11.41 -17.04
C LYS A 129 12.93 10.08 -16.77
N PRO A 130 12.70 9.44 -15.60
CA PRO A 130 13.35 8.16 -15.29
C PRO A 130 12.97 7.08 -16.31
N THR A 131 13.91 6.18 -16.59
CA THR A 131 13.79 5.10 -17.56
C THR A 131 13.79 3.73 -16.88
N VAL A 132 13.52 2.67 -17.64
CA VAL A 132 13.57 1.28 -17.14
C VAL A 132 14.99 0.78 -16.83
N GLU A 133 16.03 1.52 -17.22
CA GLU A 133 17.43 1.19 -16.95
C GLU A 133 17.97 1.86 -15.69
N ASP A 134 17.26 2.88 -15.19
CA ASP A 134 17.69 3.66 -14.04
C ASP A 134 17.55 2.89 -12.73
N LYS A 135 18.42 3.23 -11.79
CA LYS A 135 18.29 2.88 -10.38
C LYS A 135 17.89 4.12 -9.59
N ILE A 136 16.74 4.07 -8.96
CA ILE A 136 16.14 5.20 -8.29
C ILE A 136 16.31 5.03 -6.78
N ILE A 137 16.89 6.04 -6.14
CA ILE A 137 17.08 6.07 -4.69
C ILE A 137 16.52 7.35 -4.08
N ASP A 138 15.77 7.18 -3.00
CA ASP A 138 15.33 8.27 -2.12
C ASP A 138 15.96 8.07 -0.73
N PRO A 139 16.92 8.90 -0.32
CA PRO A 139 17.64 8.75 0.94
C PRO A 139 16.82 9.17 2.17
N ALA A 140 15.63 9.76 1.99
CA ALA A 140 14.72 10.20 3.04
C ALA A 140 13.28 9.98 2.58
N CYS A 141 12.95 8.70 2.26
CA CYS A 141 11.79 8.36 1.44
C CYS A 141 10.42 8.61 2.12
N GLY A 142 10.38 8.71 3.46
CA GLY A 142 9.12 8.88 4.17
C GLY A 142 8.11 7.80 3.79
N THR A 143 6.98 8.21 3.22
CA THR A 143 5.96 7.31 2.69
C THR A 143 6.20 6.87 1.23
N SER A 144 7.37 7.15 0.68
CA SER A 144 7.78 6.83 -0.70
C SER A 144 7.05 7.59 -1.82
N GLY A 145 6.57 8.81 -1.57
CA GLY A 145 5.85 9.57 -2.59
C GLY A 145 6.63 9.80 -3.88
N PHE A 146 7.94 10.13 -3.81
CA PHE A 146 8.81 10.27 -4.99
C PHE A 146 9.02 8.95 -5.71
N LEU A 147 9.23 7.86 -4.97
CA LEU A 147 9.45 6.54 -5.53
C LEU A 147 8.19 6.04 -6.25
N VAL A 148 7.02 6.21 -5.64
CA VAL A 148 5.72 5.86 -6.24
C VAL A 148 5.47 6.65 -7.52
N SER A 149 5.65 7.97 -7.50
CA SER A 149 5.47 8.78 -8.72
C SER A 149 6.44 8.39 -9.83
N SER A 150 7.67 7.97 -9.48
CA SER A 150 8.63 7.46 -10.46
C SER A 150 8.17 6.12 -11.06
N ILE A 151 7.62 5.23 -10.23
CA ILE A 151 7.02 3.95 -10.67
C ILE A 151 5.85 4.21 -11.62
N GLU A 152 4.93 5.10 -11.26
CA GLU A 152 3.77 5.49 -12.08
C GLU A 152 4.22 6.07 -13.43
N TYR A 153 5.25 6.92 -13.42
CA TYR A 153 5.85 7.47 -14.64
C TYR A 153 6.41 6.39 -15.55
N ILE A 154 7.19 5.46 -15.02
CA ILE A 154 7.80 4.36 -15.78
C ILE A 154 6.72 3.43 -16.33
N LYS A 155 5.74 3.04 -15.54
CA LYS A 155 4.61 2.22 -16.00
C LYS A 155 3.85 2.87 -17.15
N ARG A 156 3.63 4.18 -17.09
CA ARG A 156 2.92 4.93 -18.14
C ARG A 156 3.72 5.03 -19.43
N ASN A 157 5.01 5.35 -19.33
CA ASN A 157 5.84 5.66 -20.50
C ASN A 157 6.54 4.44 -21.12
N PHE A 158 6.70 3.35 -20.36
CA PHE A 158 7.42 2.14 -20.78
C PHE A 158 6.55 0.87 -20.69
N LYS A 159 5.23 1.03 -20.79
CA LYS A 159 4.25 -0.05 -20.64
C LYS A 159 4.55 -1.25 -21.55
N ASP A 160 4.85 -1.00 -22.82
CA ASP A 160 5.10 -2.07 -23.81
C ASP A 160 6.38 -2.84 -23.49
N ILE A 161 7.44 -2.17 -23.05
CA ILE A 161 8.71 -2.79 -22.68
C ILE A 161 8.52 -3.66 -21.43
N LEU A 162 7.81 -3.14 -20.43
CA LEU A 162 7.50 -3.89 -19.20
C LEU A 162 6.62 -5.11 -19.48
N ALA A 163 5.74 -5.06 -20.45
CA ALA A 163 4.87 -6.17 -20.83
C ALA A 163 5.59 -7.24 -21.68
N THR A 164 6.60 -6.86 -22.47
CA THR A 164 7.25 -7.75 -23.43
C THR A 164 8.60 -8.31 -22.96
N SER A 165 9.25 -7.69 -21.96
CA SER A 165 10.55 -8.12 -21.44
C SER A 165 10.45 -8.59 -19.97
N PRO A 166 10.43 -9.91 -19.71
CA PRO A 166 10.42 -10.44 -18.34
C PRO A 166 11.63 -10.02 -17.51
N GLU A 167 12.78 -9.82 -18.12
CA GLU A 167 14.02 -9.40 -17.44
C GLU A 167 13.91 -7.95 -16.93
N ILE A 168 13.42 -7.06 -17.80
CA ILE A 168 13.21 -5.65 -17.44
C ILE A 168 12.11 -5.55 -16.38
N TYR A 169 11.01 -6.29 -16.53
CA TYR A 169 9.96 -6.33 -15.51
C TYR A 169 10.46 -6.85 -14.16
N LYS A 170 11.31 -7.89 -14.17
CA LYS A 170 11.94 -8.40 -12.95
C LYS A 170 12.81 -7.33 -12.30
N TYR A 171 13.70 -6.68 -13.06
CA TYR A 171 14.53 -5.58 -12.55
C TYR A 171 13.66 -4.46 -11.97
N PHE A 172 12.67 -3.98 -12.73
CA PHE A 172 11.71 -2.97 -12.31
C PHE A 172 11.06 -3.32 -10.97
N SER A 173 10.49 -4.53 -10.85
CA SER A 173 9.69 -4.93 -9.69
C SER A 173 10.51 -5.32 -8.44
N THR A 174 11.84 -5.57 -8.57
CA THR A 174 12.65 -6.12 -7.47
C THR A 174 13.90 -5.33 -7.12
N SER A 175 14.45 -4.54 -8.05
CA SER A 175 15.81 -4.03 -7.90
C SER A 175 15.98 -2.56 -8.25
N MET A 176 15.03 -1.96 -8.94
CA MET A 176 15.11 -0.57 -9.40
C MET A 176 14.96 0.44 -8.25
N ILE A 177 14.05 0.17 -7.31
CA ILE A 177 13.62 1.13 -6.30
C ILE A 177 14.34 0.89 -4.97
N HIS A 178 14.95 1.96 -4.45
CA HIS A 178 15.64 1.99 -3.16
C HIS A 178 15.14 3.16 -2.33
N GLY A 179 14.85 2.94 -1.07
CA GLY A 179 14.47 3.98 -0.12
C GLY A 179 15.16 3.82 1.21
N ASN A 180 15.52 4.94 1.84
CA ASN A 180 16.03 4.96 3.20
C ASN A 180 15.17 5.89 4.04
N ASP A 181 14.96 5.55 5.30
CA ASP A 181 14.40 6.45 6.30
C ASP A 181 14.86 6.04 7.70
N THR A 182 14.96 7.01 8.62
CA THR A 182 15.34 6.74 10.01
C THR A 182 14.16 6.27 10.86
N ASP A 183 12.92 6.55 10.42
CA ASP A 183 11.70 6.15 11.12
C ASP A 183 11.19 4.79 10.62
N ALA A 184 11.23 3.77 11.49
CA ALA A 184 10.75 2.43 11.18
C ALA A 184 9.24 2.39 10.82
N THR A 185 8.44 3.32 11.37
CA THR A 185 7.01 3.42 11.01
C THR A 185 6.85 3.91 9.58
N MET A 186 7.66 4.91 9.19
CA MET A 186 7.66 5.39 7.80
C MET A 186 8.10 4.31 6.82
N LEU A 187 9.11 3.52 7.16
CA LEU A 187 9.54 2.39 6.32
C LEU A 187 8.44 1.33 6.17
N GLY A 188 7.68 1.02 7.22
CA GLY A 188 6.54 0.12 7.13
C GLY A 188 5.44 0.65 6.19
N ILE A 189 5.09 1.93 6.32
CA ILE A 189 4.14 2.61 5.42
C ILE A 189 4.67 2.62 3.98
N SER A 190 5.94 2.94 3.80
CA SER A 190 6.64 2.93 2.51
C SER A 190 6.58 1.55 1.84
N ALA A 191 6.89 0.49 2.60
CA ALA A 191 6.84 -0.87 2.09
C ALA A 191 5.45 -1.22 1.55
N MET A 192 4.38 -0.93 2.33
CA MET A 192 3.00 -1.17 1.90
C MET A 192 2.63 -0.35 0.67
N ASN A 193 3.04 0.93 0.64
CA ASN A 193 2.79 1.80 -0.51
C ASN A 193 3.44 1.26 -1.78
N LEU A 194 4.70 0.86 -1.72
CA LEU A 194 5.44 0.31 -2.85
C LEU A 194 4.89 -1.06 -3.29
N LEU A 195 4.50 -1.92 -2.36
CA LEU A 195 3.84 -3.21 -2.68
C LEU A 195 2.52 -3.01 -3.42
N LEU A 196 1.71 -2.03 -3.01
CA LEU A 196 0.44 -1.69 -3.68
C LEU A 196 0.65 -1.10 -5.08
N HIS A 197 1.87 -0.62 -5.40
CA HIS A 197 2.28 -0.14 -6.72
C HIS A 197 3.13 -1.18 -7.49
N ASP A 198 2.96 -2.49 -7.19
CA ASP A 198 3.57 -3.64 -7.88
C ASP A 198 5.08 -3.81 -7.67
N MET A 199 5.65 -3.17 -6.66
CA MET A 199 7.03 -3.45 -6.24
C MET A 199 7.05 -4.70 -5.37
N LYS A 200 7.56 -5.82 -5.89
CA LYS A 200 7.58 -7.10 -5.17
C LYS A 200 8.57 -7.12 -4.00
N THR A 201 9.76 -6.57 -4.21
CA THR A 201 10.83 -6.56 -3.20
C THR A 201 11.55 -5.21 -3.17
N PRO A 202 10.87 -4.11 -2.76
CA PRO A 202 11.50 -2.80 -2.65
C PRO A 202 12.69 -2.84 -1.66
N LYS A 203 13.78 -2.17 -2.01
CA LYS A 203 15.00 -2.15 -1.18
C LYS A 203 14.92 -1.00 -0.19
N LEU A 204 14.29 -1.24 0.95
CA LEU A 204 14.15 -0.27 2.02
C LEU A 204 15.17 -0.53 3.13
N LYS A 205 15.79 0.53 3.65
CA LYS A 205 16.78 0.46 4.72
C LYS A 205 16.58 1.58 5.73
N ARG A 206 16.88 1.27 6.97
CA ARG A 206 16.96 2.23 8.06
C ARG A 206 18.32 2.91 8.09
#